data_3280cfe741a01170279d6a6f9f0fed07
#
_entry.id   3280cfe741a01170279d6a6f9f0fed07
#
_cell.length_a   1.000
_cell.length_b   1.000
_cell.length_c   1.000
_cell.angle_alpha   90.00
_cell.angle_beta   90.00
_cell.angle_gamma   90.00
#
_symmetry.space_group_name_H-M   'P 1'
#
loop_
_entity.id
_entity.type
_entity.pdbx_description
1 polymer ?
#
loop_
_entity_poly.entity_id
_entity_poly.type
_entity_poly.pdbx_seq_one_letter_code
_entity_poly.pdbx_strand_id
1 'polypeptide(L)'
;ISSAPQFRNAIAPVYYRRRREDVLTEVPELIESEEWCTLLPSERAVYEETLYTNNYAAVRRVSWNAEDLSKSCKAIRLKEIVEDAEEDGRKIIVFSFFLDTIQHVKELFGDKCVQPINGSVSPSHRQEIIDEFEKAPAGTILPAQIQSGGTGLNIQSASVVIICEPQFKPSIENQAISRAYRMGQTRNVLVYRLLCENTVDERLMDILKSKQAAFDAFADESTAAAESVEIDSKSFGNIIKEEIDRINKEHQASEAPEQ
;
A
#
# COMPACT_ATOMS: atom_id res chain seq x y z
N ILE A 1 -26.75 11.04 -2.05
CA ILE A 1 -25.87 10.92 -0.88
C ILE A 1 -24.72 10.03 -1.34
N SER A 2 -23.55 10.64 -1.62
CA SER A 2 -22.37 9.87 -2.01
C SER A 2 -21.98 8.93 -0.86
N SER A 3 -21.60 7.70 -1.17
CA SER A 3 -21.13 6.77 -0.17
C SER A 3 -19.89 7.35 0.56
N ALA A 4 -19.72 7.08 1.85
CA ALA A 4 -18.60 7.57 2.64
C ALA A 4 -17.22 7.32 1.99
N PRO A 5 -16.97 6.18 1.29
CA PRO A 5 -15.76 5.95 0.52
C PRO A 5 -15.54 6.94 -0.61
N GLN A 6 -16.59 7.24 -1.38
CA GLN A 6 -16.50 8.20 -2.49
C GLN A 6 -16.23 9.62 -1.98
N PHE A 7 -16.80 9.97 -0.83
CA PHE A 7 -16.55 11.25 -0.20
C PHE A 7 -15.13 11.36 0.36
N ARG A 8 -14.63 10.31 1.03
CA ARG A 8 -13.23 10.25 1.51
C ARG A 8 -12.23 10.30 0.34
N ASN A 9 -12.49 9.59 -0.74
CA ASN A 9 -11.65 9.63 -1.95
C ASN A 9 -11.68 11.02 -2.61
N ALA A 10 -12.82 11.72 -2.58
CA ALA A 10 -12.95 13.05 -3.12
C ALA A 10 -12.23 14.13 -2.29
N ILE A 11 -12.07 13.91 -0.98
CA ILE A 11 -11.42 14.85 -0.05
C ILE A 11 -10.10 14.31 0.53
N ALA A 12 -9.66 13.10 0.13
CA ALA A 12 -8.35 12.60 0.51
C ALA A 12 -7.30 13.62 0.11
N PRO A 13 -6.49 14.13 1.06
CA PRO A 13 -5.49 15.12 0.71
C PRO A 13 -4.51 14.49 -0.27
N VAL A 14 -4.49 15.00 -1.48
CA VAL A 14 -3.42 14.74 -2.42
C VAL A 14 -2.18 15.40 -1.84
N TYR A 15 -1.30 14.59 -1.24
CA TYR A 15 -0.08 15.12 -0.67
C TYR A 15 0.87 15.50 -1.78
N TYR A 16 0.92 16.79 -2.08
CA TYR A 16 1.93 17.39 -2.92
C TYR A 16 3.24 17.49 -2.14
N ARG A 17 4.19 16.61 -2.41
CA ARG A 17 5.57 16.81 -2.00
C ARG A 17 6.35 17.43 -3.16
N ARG A 18 6.33 18.75 -3.25
CA ARG A 18 7.17 19.49 -4.21
C ARG A 18 8.60 19.57 -3.67
N ARG A 19 9.53 18.83 -4.26
CA ARG A 19 10.95 19.21 -4.17
C ARG A 19 11.19 20.32 -5.17
N ARG A 20 11.50 21.52 -4.67
CA ARG A 20 12.07 22.59 -5.49
C ARG A 20 13.51 22.21 -5.80
N GLU A 21 13.79 21.88 -7.04
CA GLU A 21 15.10 22.09 -7.64
C GLU A 21 14.94 23.20 -8.67
N ASP A 22 15.75 24.25 -8.54
CA ASP A 22 15.77 25.43 -9.40
C ASP A 22 16.32 25.10 -10.79
N VAL A 23 15.57 24.38 -11.58
CA VAL A 23 15.84 24.23 -13.01
C VAL A 23 14.54 24.38 -13.79
N LEU A 24 14.55 25.26 -14.79
CA LEU A 24 13.44 25.66 -15.67
C LEU A 24 12.91 24.52 -16.59
N THR A 25 12.90 23.27 -16.13
CA THR A 25 12.26 22.13 -16.77
C THR A 25 11.14 21.66 -15.84
N GLU A 26 9.97 21.37 -16.38
CA GLU A 26 8.87 20.75 -15.62
C GLU A 26 9.38 19.46 -14.98
N VAL A 27 9.67 19.55 -13.68
CA VAL A 27 10.11 18.39 -12.90
C VAL A 27 8.89 17.50 -12.67
N PRO A 28 8.95 16.19 -12.96
CA PRO A 28 7.86 15.27 -12.67
C PRO A 28 7.43 15.34 -11.20
N GLU A 29 6.13 15.26 -10.93
CA GLU A 29 5.58 15.33 -9.59
C GLU A 29 5.34 13.93 -9.03
N LEU A 30 5.44 13.80 -7.69
CA LEU A 30 5.00 12.66 -6.93
C LEU A 30 3.60 12.96 -6.38
N ILE A 31 2.62 12.15 -6.81
CA ILE A 31 1.22 12.31 -6.41
C ILE A 31 0.82 11.06 -5.62
N GLU A 32 0.56 11.24 -4.33
CA GLU A 32 0.22 10.13 -3.42
C GLU A 32 -1.27 10.20 -3.06
N SER A 33 -1.95 9.06 -3.09
CA SER A 33 -3.35 8.93 -2.66
C SER A 33 -3.57 7.71 -1.79
N GLU A 34 -4.55 7.83 -0.89
CA GLU A 34 -5.07 6.73 -0.07
C GLU A 34 -6.35 6.21 -0.72
N GLU A 35 -6.38 4.92 -1.05
CA GLU A 35 -7.51 4.24 -1.67
C GLU A 35 -8.24 3.41 -0.63
N TRP A 36 -9.28 4.00 -0.04
CA TRP A 36 -10.09 3.37 0.99
C TRP A 36 -11.19 2.51 0.38
N CYS A 37 -11.19 1.21 0.70
CA CYS A 37 -12.22 0.27 0.32
C CYS A 37 -13.06 -0.15 1.55
N THR A 38 -14.29 -0.61 1.30
CA THR A 38 -15.13 -1.22 2.31
C THR A 38 -15.11 -2.72 2.14
N LEU A 39 -14.81 -3.47 3.21
CA LEU A 39 -14.85 -4.93 3.19
C LEU A 39 -16.26 -5.42 2.81
N LEU A 40 -16.30 -6.39 1.90
CA LEU A 40 -17.54 -7.15 1.63
C LEU A 40 -17.91 -8.00 2.87
N PRO A 41 -19.18 -8.40 3.04
CA PRO A 41 -19.58 -9.18 4.21
C PRO A 41 -18.76 -10.46 4.44
N SER A 42 -18.39 -11.17 3.36
CA SER A 42 -17.54 -12.36 3.44
C SER A 42 -16.12 -12.04 3.90
N GLU A 43 -15.55 -10.92 3.46
CA GLU A 43 -14.23 -10.47 3.91
C GLU A 43 -14.26 -10.02 5.37
N ARG A 44 -15.35 -9.37 5.80
CA ARG A 44 -15.55 -8.94 7.20
C ARG A 44 -15.50 -10.13 8.14
N ALA A 45 -16.17 -11.22 7.80
CA ALA A 45 -16.15 -12.45 8.60
C ALA A 45 -14.72 -13.00 8.72
N VAL A 46 -13.98 -13.12 7.62
CA VAL A 46 -12.59 -13.57 7.62
C VAL A 46 -11.70 -12.64 8.44
N TYR A 47 -11.87 -11.32 8.27
CA TYR A 47 -11.12 -10.32 9.02
C TYR A 47 -11.33 -10.46 10.54
N GLU A 48 -12.56 -10.55 10.99
CA GLU A 48 -12.89 -10.70 12.40
C GLU A 48 -12.31 -12.00 12.99
N GLU A 49 -12.32 -13.10 12.24
CA GLU A 49 -11.67 -14.35 12.66
C GLU A 49 -10.16 -14.16 12.84
N THR A 50 -9.49 -13.46 11.93
CA THR A 50 -8.02 -13.25 12.01
C THR A 50 -7.60 -12.52 13.28
N LEU A 51 -8.45 -11.63 13.82
CA LEU A 51 -8.15 -10.87 15.04
C LEU A 51 -7.95 -11.78 16.26
N TYR A 52 -8.61 -12.94 16.31
CA TYR A 52 -8.53 -13.88 17.42
C TYR A 52 -7.46 -14.96 17.25
N THR A 53 -6.80 -15.03 16.09
CA THR A 53 -5.82 -16.08 15.80
C THR A 53 -4.44 -15.84 16.38
N ASN A 54 -4.17 -14.65 16.92
CA ASN A 54 -2.83 -14.19 17.32
C ASN A 54 -1.81 -14.20 16.17
N ASN A 55 -2.27 -14.28 14.93
CA ASN A 55 -1.47 -14.23 13.72
C ASN A 55 -1.42 -12.80 13.16
N TYR A 56 -0.44 -12.03 13.61
CA TYR A 56 -0.27 -10.63 13.22
C TYR A 56 -0.09 -10.44 11.71
N ALA A 57 0.54 -11.39 11.05
CA ALA A 57 0.69 -11.36 9.59
C ALA A 57 -0.66 -11.45 8.86
N ALA A 58 -1.54 -12.35 9.32
CA ALA A 58 -2.88 -12.47 8.77
C ALA A 58 -3.72 -11.20 9.04
N VAL A 59 -3.63 -10.65 10.24
CA VAL A 59 -4.34 -9.39 10.58
C VAL A 59 -3.89 -8.23 9.70
N ARG A 60 -2.59 -8.13 9.39
CA ARG A 60 -2.05 -7.08 8.51
C ARG A 60 -2.50 -7.22 7.05
N ARG A 61 -2.80 -8.43 6.59
CA ARG A 61 -3.24 -8.70 5.21
C ARG A 61 -4.73 -8.50 5.00
N VAL A 62 -5.28 -7.43 5.54
CA VAL A 62 -6.70 -7.10 5.41
C VAL A 62 -7.12 -7.13 3.94
N SER A 63 -8.20 -7.86 3.63
CA SER A 63 -8.72 -8.11 2.27
C SER A 63 -7.89 -9.09 1.41
N TRP A 64 -6.61 -9.28 1.69
CA TRP A 64 -5.75 -10.22 0.94
C TRP A 64 -5.84 -11.67 1.44
N ASN A 65 -6.57 -11.94 2.52
CA ASN A 65 -6.83 -13.28 3.03
C ASN A 65 -8.06 -13.96 2.38
N ALA A 66 -8.73 -13.30 1.45
CA ALA A 66 -9.88 -13.87 0.75
C ALA A 66 -9.45 -15.07 -0.10
N GLU A 67 -10.17 -16.19 0.03
CA GLU A 67 -9.95 -17.37 -0.83
C GLU A 67 -10.25 -17.07 -2.30
N ASP A 68 -11.27 -16.26 -2.54
CA ASP A 68 -11.68 -15.79 -3.86
C ASP A 68 -11.38 -14.29 -3.97
N LEU A 69 -10.34 -13.95 -4.74
CA LEU A 69 -9.90 -12.58 -4.95
C LEU A 69 -10.94 -11.70 -5.67
N SER A 70 -11.90 -12.29 -6.36
CA SER A 70 -13.02 -11.53 -6.93
C SER A 70 -13.91 -10.88 -5.85
N LYS A 71 -13.78 -11.34 -4.61
CA LYS A 71 -14.48 -10.82 -3.43
C LYS A 71 -13.56 -10.01 -2.50
N SER A 72 -12.33 -9.73 -2.92
CA SER A 72 -11.41 -8.86 -2.20
C SER A 72 -11.60 -7.41 -2.66
N CYS A 73 -11.99 -6.51 -1.76
CA CYS A 73 -12.19 -5.10 -2.13
C CYS A 73 -10.88 -4.44 -2.57
N LYS A 74 -9.75 -4.78 -1.96
CA LYS A 74 -8.44 -4.29 -2.40
C LYS A 74 -8.05 -4.84 -3.79
N ALA A 75 -8.29 -6.14 -4.05
CA ALA A 75 -8.02 -6.74 -5.36
C ALA A 75 -8.89 -6.13 -6.46
N ILE A 76 -10.17 -5.89 -6.19
CA ILE A 76 -11.09 -5.20 -7.11
C ILE A 76 -10.55 -3.80 -7.44
N ARG A 77 -10.17 -3.04 -6.41
CA ARG A 77 -9.63 -1.68 -6.61
C ARG A 77 -8.30 -1.70 -7.37
N LEU A 78 -7.44 -2.66 -7.07
CA LEU A 78 -6.18 -2.84 -7.80
C LEU A 78 -6.41 -3.08 -9.30
N LYS A 79 -7.40 -3.90 -9.67
CA LYS A 79 -7.76 -4.11 -11.08
C LYS A 79 -8.16 -2.81 -11.77
N GLU A 80 -9.01 -2.01 -11.15
CA GLU A 80 -9.44 -0.71 -11.69
C GLU A 80 -8.24 0.22 -11.93
N ILE A 81 -7.32 0.31 -10.95
CA ILE A 81 -6.13 1.15 -11.07
C ILE A 81 -5.23 0.66 -12.21
N VAL A 82 -5.07 -0.66 -12.36
CA VAL A 82 -4.25 -1.24 -13.43
C VAL A 82 -4.86 -0.96 -14.81
N GLU A 83 -6.17 -1.07 -14.95
CA GLU A 83 -6.89 -0.74 -16.20
C GLU A 83 -6.71 0.73 -16.56
N ASP A 84 -6.90 1.64 -15.62
CA ASP A 84 -6.68 3.08 -15.81
C ASP A 84 -5.21 3.38 -16.19
N ALA A 85 -4.27 2.73 -15.54
CA ALA A 85 -2.84 2.90 -15.83
C ALA A 85 -2.47 2.41 -17.23
N GLU A 86 -3.04 1.28 -17.66
CA GLU A 86 -2.83 0.75 -19.02
C GLU A 86 -3.36 1.71 -20.08
N GLU A 87 -4.57 2.25 -19.90
CA GLU A 87 -5.18 3.24 -20.79
C GLU A 87 -4.34 4.52 -20.86
N ASP A 88 -3.73 4.93 -19.74
CA ASP A 88 -2.85 6.10 -19.66
C ASP A 88 -1.40 5.81 -20.11
N GLY A 89 -1.14 4.63 -20.64
CA GLY A 89 0.18 4.25 -21.16
C GLY A 89 1.25 4.06 -20.09
N ARG A 90 0.87 3.66 -18.87
CA ARG A 90 1.75 3.51 -17.71
C ARG A 90 2.05 2.05 -17.40
N LYS A 91 3.23 1.80 -16.82
CA LYS A 91 3.59 0.52 -16.17
C LYS A 91 3.55 0.66 -14.66
N ILE A 92 3.31 -0.45 -13.97
CA ILE A 92 2.93 -0.47 -12.57
C ILE A 92 3.90 -1.34 -11.76
N ILE A 93 4.34 -0.82 -10.60
CA ILE A 93 4.98 -1.64 -9.56
C ILE A 93 3.95 -1.87 -8.45
N VAL A 94 3.79 -3.13 -8.03
CA VAL A 94 2.94 -3.50 -6.91
C VAL A 94 3.81 -4.04 -5.78
N PHE A 95 3.82 -3.33 -4.65
CA PHE A 95 4.58 -3.68 -3.47
C PHE A 95 3.70 -4.29 -2.37
N SER A 96 4.20 -5.33 -1.75
CA SER A 96 3.71 -5.87 -0.49
C SER A 96 4.87 -6.36 0.38
N PHE A 97 4.69 -6.33 1.68
CA PHE A 97 5.59 -7.00 2.63
C PHE A 97 5.46 -8.52 2.54
N PHE A 98 4.28 -9.03 2.17
CA PHE A 98 3.91 -10.43 2.23
C PHE A 98 4.07 -11.14 0.87
N LEU A 99 4.80 -12.27 0.88
CA LEU A 99 4.98 -13.10 -0.31
C LEU A 99 3.65 -13.67 -0.83
N ASP A 100 2.74 -14.05 0.07
CA ASP A 100 1.41 -14.54 -0.32
C ASP A 100 0.62 -13.49 -1.09
N THR A 101 0.68 -12.23 -0.67
CA THR A 101 0.03 -11.12 -1.39
C THR A 101 0.67 -10.91 -2.75
N ILE A 102 1.98 -10.99 -2.86
CA ILE A 102 2.71 -10.91 -4.14
C ILE A 102 2.26 -12.04 -5.09
N GLN A 103 2.12 -13.25 -4.56
CA GLN A 103 1.63 -14.40 -5.32
C GLN A 103 0.18 -14.18 -5.79
N HIS A 104 -0.69 -13.65 -4.94
CA HIS A 104 -2.06 -13.29 -5.30
C HIS A 104 -2.11 -12.27 -6.44
N VAL A 105 -1.24 -11.26 -6.42
CA VAL A 105 -1.13 -10.28 -7.53
C VAL A 105 -0.72 -10.99 -8.83
N LYS A 106 0.25 -11.90 -8.78
CA LYS A 106 0.68 -12.67 -9.95
C LYS A 106 -0.46 -13.54 -10.51
N GLU A 107 -1.22 -14.19 -9.65
CA GLU A 107 -2.38 -14.99 -10.04
C GLU A 107 -3.49 -14.15 -10.64
N LEU A 108 -3.75 -12.98 -10.06
CA LEU A 108 -4.81 -12.06 -10.46
C LEU A 108 -4.61 -11.52 -11.88
N PHE A 109 -3.36 -11.22 -12.25
CA PHE A 109 -3.04 -10.56 -13.52
C PHE A 109 -2.33 -11.46 -14.54
N GLY A 110 -1.85 -12.63 -14.12
CA GLY A 110 -1.26 -13.63 -15.03
C GLY A 110 -0.13 -13.07 -15.90
N ASP A 111 -0.31 -13.14 -17.20
CA ASP A 111 0.71 -12.72 -18.17
C ASP A 111 0.99 -11.22 -18.24
N LYS A 112 0.15 -10.39 -17.62
CA LYS A 112 0.45 -8.96 -17.43
C LYS A 112 1.58 -8.72 -16.40
N CYS A 113 1.91 -9.71 -15.57
CA CYS A 113 2.99 -9.63 -14.61
C CYS A 113 4.27 -10.24 -15.16
N VAL A 114 5.38 -9.52 -15.03
CA VAL A 114 6.71 -10.12 -15.08
C VAL A 114 6.94 -10.97 -13.83
N GLN A 115 8.06 -11.71 -13.78
CA GLN A 115 8.40 -12.51 -12.60
C GLN A 115 8.50 -11.61 -11.36
N PRO A 116 7.88 -11.99 -10.23
CA PRO A 116 7.97 -11.23 -8.99
C PRO A 116 9.40 -11.16 -8.44
N ILE A 117 9.76 -10.03 -7.85
CA ILE A 117 11.03 -9.83 -7.14
C ILE A 117 10.81 -10.00 -5.63
N ASN A 118 11.56 -10.90 -5.02
CA ASN A 118 11.61 -11.10 -3.57
C ASN A 118 13.04 -11.34 -3.09
N GLY A 119 13.22 -11.56 -1.79
CA GLY A 119 14.52 -11.72 -1.17
C GLY A 119 15.34 -12.91 -1.69
N SER A 120 14.71 -13.94 -2.27
CA SER A 120 15.38 -15.13 -2.79
C SER A 120 15.93 -14.95 -4.22
N VAL A 121 15.51 -13.90 -4.93
CA VAL A 121 15.97 -13.62 -6.30
C VAL A 121 17.38 -13.02 -6.26
N SER A 122 18.32 -13.62 -7.00
CA SER A 122 19.70 -13.12 -7.07
C SER A 122 19.79 -11.73 -7.70
N PRO A 123 20.82 -10.94 -7.37
CA PRO A 123 20.98 -9.58 -7.95
C PRO A 123 21.01 -9.57 -9.48
N SER A 124 21.69 -10.54 -10.12
CA SER A 124 21.73 -10.65 -11.57
C SER A 124 20.35 -10.94 -12.16
N HIS A 125 19.61 -11.87 -11.57
CA HIS A 125 18.28 -12.22 -12.03
C HIS A 125 17.26 -11.10 -11.80
N ARG A 126 17.41 -10.33 -10.72
CA ARG A 126 16.60 -9.10 -10.51
C ARG A 126 16.79 -8.12 -11.67
N GLN A 127 18.02 -7.91 -12.11
CA GLN A 127 18.30 -7.02 -13.23
C GLN A 127 17.67 -7.53 -14.53
N GLU A 128 17.71 -8.82 -14.78
CA GLU A 128 17.03 -9.44 -15.94
C GLU A 128 15.52 -9.18 -15.92
N ILE A 129 14.89 -9.34 -14.77
CA ILE A 129 13.44 -9.06 -14.58
C ILE A 129 13.15 -7.57 -14.85
N ILE A 130 13.98 -6.68 -14.34
CA ILE A 130 13.82 -5.23 -14.56
C ILE A 130 14.00 -4.88 -16.02
N ASP A 131 14.97 -5.46 -16.70
CA ASP A 131 15.23 -5.23 -18.13
C ASP A 131 14.05 -5.75 -18.97
N GLU A 132 13.46 -6.90 -18.63
CA GLU A 132 12.24 -7.40 -19.24
C GLU A 132 11.08 -6.44 -19.04
N PHE A 133 10.87 -5.99 -17.80
CA PHE A 133 9.83 -5.03 -17.45
C PHE A 133 9.99 -3.69 -18.19
N GLU A 134 11.21 -3.22 -18.34
CA GLU A 134 11.50 -1.97 -19.05
C GLU A 134 11.08 -2.01 -20.51
N LYS A 135 11.24 -3.16 -21.15
CA LYS A 135 10.87 -3.40 -22.57
C LYS A 135 9.40 -3.76 -22.76
N ALA A 136 8.69 -4.06 -21.69
CA ALA A 136 7.31 -4.53 -21.73
C ALA A 136 6.33 -3.38 -22.09
N PRO A 137 5.14 -3.72 -22.63
CA PRO A 137 4.12 -2.73 -22.98
C PRO A 137 3.50 -2.06 -21.74
N ALA A 138 2.74 -0.98 -21.98
CA ALA A 138 1.90 -0.36 -20.97
C ALA A 138 0.94 -1.39 -20.34
N GLY A 139 0.61 -1.19 -19.07
CA GLY A 139 -0.21 -2.14 -18.30
C GLY A 139 0.57 -3.30 -17.70
N THR A 140 1.84 -3.48 -18.05
CA THR A 140 2.69 -4.51 -17.41
C THR A 140 2.95 -4.19 -15.95
N ILE A 141 2.89 -5.23 -15.12
CA ILE A 141 3.02 -5.15 -13.67
C ILE A 141 4.30 -5.83 -13.22
N LEU A 142 5.05 -5.17 -12.35
CA LEU A 142 6.15 -5.75 -11.59
C LEU A 142 5.71 -5.94 -10.13
N PRO A 143 5.36 -7.15 -9.69
CA PRO A 143 5.14 -7.43 -8.28
C PRO A 143 6.48 -7.53 -7.56
N ALA A 144 6.62 -6.87 -6.41
CA ALA A 144 7.84 -6.89 -5.64
C ALA A 144 7.59 -6.88 -4.14
N GLN A 145 8.33 -7.69 -3.40
CA GLN A 145 8.36 -7.60 -1.95
C GLN A 145 9.01 -6.27 -1.55
N ILE A 146 8.36 -5.49 -0.71
CA ILE A 146 8.73 -4.09 -0.45
C ILE A 146 10.13 -3.93 0.15
N GLN A 147 10.60 -4.91 0.90
CA GLN A 147 11.93 -4.93 1.51
C GLN A 147 12.99 -5.66 0.65
N SER A 148 12.56 -6.34 -0.40
CA SER A 148 13.46 -7.13 -1.24
C SER A 148 14.08 -6.27 -2.34
N GLY A 149 14.94 -5.56 -2.10
CA GLY A 149 15.65 -4.85 -3.11
C GLY A 149 16.65 -3.97 -2.41
N GLY A 150 17.79 -4.53 -2.12
CA GLY A 150 18.90 -3.75 -1.63
C GLY A 150 19.06 -2.46 -2.41
N THR A 151 19.75 -1.53 -1.87
CA THR A 151 20.11 -0.24 -2.45
C THR A 151 20.41 -0.36 -3.95
N GLY A 152 19.65 0.33 -4.80
CA GLY A 152 20.07 0.55 -6.16
C GLY A 152 19.17 0.06 -7.30
N LEU A 153 18.02 -0.59 -7.02
CA LEU A 153 17.10 -0.91 -8.10
C LEU A 153 16.51 0.36 -8.70
N ASN A 154 16.74 0.54 -10.01
CA ASN A 154 16.16 1.63 -10.78
C ASN A 154 14.99 1.08 -11.60
N ILE A 155 13.78 1.53 -11.30
CA ILE A 155 12.56 1.09 -11.96
C ILE A 155 11.78 2.30 -12.50
N GLN A 156 12.48 3.20 -13.16
CA GLN A 156 11.94 4.45 -13.71
C GLN A 156 10.98 4.24 -14.89
N SER A 157 10.96 3.08 -15.50
CA SER A 157 9.98 2.75 -16.52
C SER A 157 8.56 2.62 -15.96
N ALA A 158 8.41 2.42 -14.66
CA ALA A 158 7.14 2.48 -13.96
C ALA A 158 6.82 3.91 -13.50
N SER A 159 5.56 4.29 -13.62
CA SER A 159 5.04 5.57 -13.12
C SER A 159 3.77 5.43 -12.27
N VAL A 160 3.37 4.20 -11.96
CA VAL A 160 2.35 3.88 -10.96
C VAL A 160 2.97 2.94 -9.93
N VAL A 161 2.81 3.29 -8.66
CA VAL A 161 3.27 2.50 -7.51
C VAL A 161 2.07 2.17 -6.65
N ILE A 162 1.86 0.88 -6.41
CA ILE A 162 0.79 0.38 -5.53
C ILE A 162 1.41 -0.20 -4.28
N ILE A 163 0.87 0.17 -3.11
CA ILE A 163 1.23 -0.40 -1.82
C ILE A 163 0.01 -1.15 -1.27
N CYS A 164 0.12 -2.47 -1.17
CA CYS A 164 -1.02 -3.36 -0.90
C CYS A 164 -1.55 -3.29 0.54
N GLU A 165 -0.72 -2.88 1.48
CA GLU A 165 -1.05 -2.72 2.90
C GLU A 165 -0.18 -1.65 3.55
N PRO A 166 -0.63 -1.01 4.66
CA PRO A 166 0.20 -0.09 5.42
C PRO A 166 1.48 -0.75 5.93
N GLN A 167 2.61 -0.06 5.82
CA GLN A 167 3.86 -0.50 6.41
C GLN A 167 4.00 0.05 7.83
N PHE A 168 4.65 -0.72 8.71
CA PHE A 168 4.90 -0.27 10.09
C PHE A 168 5.89 0.89 10.18
N LYS A 169 6.66 1.09 9.13
CA LYS A 169 7.72 2.09 9.05
C LYS A 169 7.58 2.88 7.75
N PRO A 170 7.21 4.17 7.81
CA PRO A 170 7.03 5.00 6.61
C PRO A 170 8.28 5.10 5.72
N SER A 171 9.48 5.00 6.32
CA SER A 171 10.73 5.01 5.55
C SER A 171 10.85 3.85 4.56
N ILE A 172 10.22 2.70 4.85
CA ILE A 172 10.19 1.54 3.93
C ILE A 172 9.38 1.89 2.68
N GLU A 173 8.23 2.54 2.82
CA GLU A 173 7.43 3.01 1.69
C GLU A 173 8.17 4.08 0.89
N ASN A 174 8.80 5.05 1.56
CA ASN A 174 9.57 6.09 0.90
C ASN A 174 10.73 5.53 0.08
N GLN A 175 11.45 4.54 0.58
CA GLN A 175 12.51 3.85 -0.15
C GLN A 175 11.96 3.11 -1.37
N ALA A 176 10.83 2.43 -1.23
CA ALA A 176 10.18 1.72 -2.34
C ALA A 176 9.73 2.70 -3.44
N ILE A 177 9.09 3.80 -3.07
CA ILE A 177 8.64 4.85 -4.00
C ILE A 177 9.84 5.48 -4.72
N SER A 178 10.96 5.67 -4.05
CA SER A 178 12.17 6.27 -4.64
C SER A 178 12.80 5.44 -5.76
N ARG A 179 12.41 4.19 -5.92
CA ARG A 179 12.85 3.34 -7.04
C ARG A 179 12.22 3.75 -8.37
N ALA A 180 11.00 4.26 -8.33
CA ALA A 180 10.31 4.81 -9.50
C ALA A 180 10.48 6.33 -9.60
N TYR A 181 10.31 7.04 -8.48
CA TYR A 181 10.41 8.49 -8.41
C TYR A 181 11.84 8.93 -8.02
N ARG A 182 12.66 9.07 -9.03
CA ARG A 182 14.08 9.45 -8.88
C ARG A 182 14.56 10.26 -10.08
N MET A 183 15.80 10.72 -10.02
CA MET A 183 16.45 11.46 -11.12
C MET A 183 16.36 10.63 -12.43
N GLY A 184 15.93 11.27 -13.51
CA GLY A 184 15.70 10.63 -14.81
C GLY A 184 14.27 10.17 -15.07
N GLN A 185 13.37 10.26 -14.07
CA GLN A 185 11.94 10.04 -14.29
C GLN A 185 11.35 11.14 -15.16
N THR A 186 10.61 10.75 -16.19
CA THR A 186 10.04 11.67 -17.20
C THR A 186 8.54 11.92 -17.03
N ARG A 187 7.87 11.14 -16.18
CA ARG A 187 6.42 11.24 -15.92
C ARG A 187 6.15 11.49 -14.45
N ASN A 188 5.01 12.09 -14.13
CA ASN A 188 4.49 12.11 -12.77
C ASN A 188 4.32 10.68 -12.27
N VAL A 189 4.72 10.42 -11.03
CA VAL A 189 4.56 9.12 -10.39
C VAL A 189 3.35 9.14 -9.48
N LEU A 190 2.42 8.23 -9.75
CA LEU A 190 1.18 8.07 -8.99
C LEU A 190 1.36 6.93 -7.98
N VAL A 191 1.19 7.24 -6.70
CA VAL A 191 1.28 6.27 -5.61
C VAL A 191 -0.11 6.05 -5.02
N TYR A 192 -0.54 4.79 -4.97
CA TYR A 192 -1.82 4.39 -4.38
C TYR A 192 -1.58 3.46 -3.20
N ARG A 193 -2.07 3.83 -2.03
CA ARG A 193 -2.11 2.97 -0.84
C ARG A 193 -3.48 2.34 -0.72
N LEU A 194 -3.56 1.01 -0.79
CA LEU A 194 -4.81 0.26 -0.65
C LEU A 194 -5.10 0.04 0.83
N LEU A 195 -6.22 0.54 1.28
CA LEU A 195 -6.62 0.58 2.69
C LEU A 195 -8.07 0.15 2.84
N CYS A 196 -8.42 -0.48 3.97
CA CYS A 196 -9.79 -0.86 4.30
C CYS A 196 -10.33 -0.04 5.47
N GLU A 197 -11.52 0.52 5.29
CA GLU A 197 -12.26 1.23 6.34
C GLU A 197 -12.71 0.28 7.45
N ASN A 198 -12.83 0.78 8.66
CA ASN A 198 -13.26 0.04 9.84
C ASN A 198 -12.43 -1.23 10.09
N THR A 199 -11.12 -1.14 9.90
CA THR A 199 -10.16 -2.21 10.13
C THR A 199 -8.91 -1.68 10.81
N VAL A 200 -7.95 -2.58 11.10
CA VAL A 200 -6.62 -2.20 11.61
C VAL A 200 -5.87 -1.25 10.67
N ASP A 201 -6.17 -1.25 9.36
CA ASP A 201 -5.58 -0.29 8.42
C ASP A 201 -5.86 1.15 8.84
N GLU A 202 -7.09 1.45 9.26
CA GLU A 202 -7.51 2.77 9.72
C GLU A 202 -6.76 3.17 10.99
N ARG A 203 -6.66 2.25 11.96
CA ARG A 203 -5.94 2.47 13.22
C ARG A 203 -4.44 2.67 13.00
N LEU A 204 -3.83 1.85 12.14
CA LEU A 204 -2.42 1.98 11.77
C LEU A 204 -2.13 3.33 11.14
N MET A 205 -2.95 3.77 10.18
CA MET A 205 -2.76 5.06 9.51
C MET A 205 -2.90 6.23 10.47
N ASP A 206 -3.87 6.20 11.40
CA ASP A 206 -4.06 7.24 12.41
C ASP A 206 -2.82 7.36 13.32
N ILE A 207 -2.29 6.23 13.78
CA ILE A 207 -1.11 6.23 14.66
C ILE A 207 0.14 6.70 13.92
N LEU A 208 0.36 6.24 12.69
CA LEU A 208 1.50 6.67 11.88
C LEU A 208 1.46 8.17 11.60
N LYS A 209 0.30 8.71 11.25
CA LYS A 209 0.11 10.15 11.03
C LYS A 209 0.34 10.96 12.32
N SER A 210 -0.16 10.49 13.46
CA SER A 210 0.05 11.14 14.76
C SER A 210 1.53 11.14 15.16
N LYS A 211 2.23 10.01 14.98
CA LYS A 211 3.67 9.92 15.26
C LYS A 211 4.47 10.84 14.34
N GLN A 212 4.14 10.89 13.06
CA GLN A 212 4.80 11.77 12.10
C GLN A 212 4.58 13.24 12.44
N ALA A 213 3.35 13.63 12.79
CA ALA A 213 3.04 15.01 13.20
C ALA A 213 3.77 15.42 14.49
N ALA A 214 3.81 14.51 15.47
CA ALA A 214 4.58 14.76 16.71
C ALA A 214 6.08 14.90 16.40
N PHE A 215 6.60 14.06 15.52
CA PHE A 215 7.98 14.13 15.08
C PHE A 215 8.28 15.46 14.37
N ASP A 216 7.46 15.86 13.40
CA ASP A 216 7.64 17.09 12.62
C ASP A 216 7.57 18.35 13.52
N ALA A 217 6.82 18.28 14.63
CA ALA A 217 6.71 19.37 15.61
C ALA A 217 7.95 19.53 16.52
N PHE A 218 8.74 18.48 16.71
CA PHE A 218 9.86 18.45 17.65
C PHE A 218 11.23 18.27 17.00
N ALA A 219 11.30 17.92 15.73
CA ALA A 219 12.56 17.67 15.04
C ALA A 219 13.05 18.88 14.26
N ASP A 220 14.16 19.43 14.69
CA ASP A 220 15.05 20.18 13.82
C ASP A 220 15.64 19.18 12.79
N GLU A 221 15.19 19.28 11.55
CA GLU A 221 15.74 18.82 10.25
C GLU A 221 16.74 17.64 10.20
N SER A 222 16.74 16.68 11.12
CA SER A 222 17.63 15.52 11.00
C SER A 222 16.92 14.33 10.33
N THR A 223 17.45 13.89 9.20
CA THR A 223 17.00 12.68 8.47
C THR A 223 17.01 11.40 9.33
N ALA A 224 17.90 11.31 10.31
CA ALA A 224 18.00 10.18 11.24
C ALA A 224 16.74 10.01 12.10
N ALA A 225 16.04 11.07 12.35
CA ALA A 225 14.86 11.08 13.19
C ALA A 225 13.59 10.66 12.39
N ALA A 226 13.51 10.91 11.08
CA ALA A 226 12.42 10.43 10.23
C ALA A 226 12.39 8.89 10.12
N GLU A 227 13.54 8.23 10.30
CA GLU A 227 13.66 6.78 10.36
C GLU A 227 13.12 6.17 11.67
N SER A 228 12.88 6.99 12.69
CA SER A 228 12.44 6.53 14.02
C SER A 228 10.93 6.31 14.13
N VAL A 229 10.13 6.76 13.17
CA VAL A 229 8.67 6.52 13.16
C VAL A 229 8.40 5.07 12.80
N GLU A 230 7.99 4.27 13.77
CA GLU A 230 7.72 2.85 13.61
C GLU A 230 6.59 2.38 14.54
N ILE A 231 5.83 1.39 14.08
CA ILE A 231 4.92 0.61 14.91
C ILE A 231 5.61 -0.71 15.26
N ASP A 232 5.88 -0.93 16.54
CA ASP A 232 6.43 -2.20 17.01
C ASP A 232 5.34 -3.26 17.22
N SER A 233 5.75 -4.51 17.43
CA SER A 233 4.84 -5.63 17.64
C SER A 233 3.93 -5.45 18.88
N LYS A 234 4.41 -4.79 19.92
CA LYS A 234 3.62 -4.51 21.13
C LYS A 234 2.53 -3.49 20.85
N SER A 235 2.87 -2.41 20.16
CA SER A 235 1.92 -1.39 19.72
C SER A 235 0.86 -1.99 18.80
N PHE A 236 1.26 -2.87 17.88
CA PHE A 236 0.32 -3.55 17.01
C PHE A 236 -0.60 -4.52 17.77
N GLY A 237 -0.07 -5.25 18.74
CA GLY A 237 -0.89 -6.08 19.63
C GLY A 237 -1.94 -5.28 20.40
N ASN A 238 -1.63 -4.06 20.82
CA ASN A 238 -2.60 -3.16 21.45
C ASN A 238 -3.67 -2.69 20.46
N ILE A 239 -3.29 -2.37 19.23
CA ILE A 239 -4.23 -2.03 18.15
C ILE A 239 -5.23 -3.16 17.93
N ILE A 240 -4.77 -4.42 17.88
CA ILE A 240 -5.64 -5.59 17.73
C ILE A 240 -6.63 -5.71 18.90
N LYS A 241 -6.18 -5.52 20.12
CA LYS A 241 -7.06 -5.55 21.31
C LYS A 241 -8.14 -4.48 21.26
N GLU A 242 -7.76 -3.24 20.93
CA GLU A 242 -8.71 -2.14 20.78
C GLU A 242 -9.73 -2.41 19.67
N GLU A 243 -9.29 -3.03 18.58
CA GLU A 243 -10.17 -3.40 17.47
C GLU A 243 -11.16 -4.49 17.86
N ILE A 244 -10.73 -5.52 18.60
CA ILE A 244 -11.60 -6.56 19.17
C ILE A 244 -12.64 -5.93 20.10
N ASP A 245 -12.23 -5.04 20.99
CA ASP A 245 -13.12 -4.36 21.91
C ASP A 245 -14.16 -3.50 21.18
N ARG A 246 -13.76 -2.82 20.11
CA ARG A 246 -14.66 -2.04 19.27
C ARG A 246 -15.73 -2.92 18.62
N ILE A 247 -15.31 -4.01 17.99
CA ILE A 247 -16.22 -4.95 17.29
C ILE A 247 -17.19 -5.61 18.28
N ASN A 248 -16.72 -6.03 19.45
CA ASN A 248 -17.56 -6.60 20.49
C ASN A 248 -18.65 -5.63 20.97
N LYS A 249 -18.31 -4.35 21.12
CA LYS A 249 -19.29 -3.31 21.47
C LYS A 249 -20.33 -3.10 20.37
N GLU A 250 -19.91 -3.11 19.10
CA GLU A 250 -20.82 -2.99 17.97
C GLU A 250 -21.80 -4.17 17.89
N HIS A 251 -21.33 -5.41 18.10
CA HIS A 251 -22.19 -6.59 18.13
C HIS A 251 -23.20 -6.51 19.28
N GLN A 252 -22.78 -6.13 20.48
CA GLN A 252 -23.67 -5.95 21.62
C GLN A 252 -24.73 -4.87 21.38
N ALA A 253 -24.36 -3.77 20.71
CA ALA A 253 -25.29 -2.70 20.40
C ALA A 253 -26.35 -3.13 19.36
N SER A 254 -25.95 -4.00 18.41
CA SER A 254 -26.87 -4.52 17.38
C SER A 254 -27.84 -5.59 17.90
N GLU A 255 -27.50 -6.26 19.01
CA GLU A 255 -28.33 -7.27 19.66
C GLU A 255 -29.28 -6.69 20.72
N ALA A 256 -29.13 -5.42 21.10
CA ALA A 256 -30.00 -4.76 22.06
C ALA A 256 -31.41 -4.57 21.44
N PRO A 257 -32.49 -5.07 22.06
CA PRO A 257 -33.83 -4.89 21.52
C PRO A 257 -34.22 -3.40 21.51
N GLU A 258 -34.77 -2.95 20.39
CA GLU A 258 -35.42 -1.64 20.31
C GLU A 258 -36.50 -1.56 21.41
N GLN A 259 -36.32 -0.62 22.35
CA GLN A 259 -37.28 -0.32 23.40
C GLN A 259 -38.32 0.69 22.89
#